data_0157271ab2bc52faa6cbdf13338a3dbc
#
_entry.id   0157271ab2bc52faa6cbdf13338a3dbc
#
_cell.length_a   1.000
_cell.length_b   1.000
_cell.length_c   1.000
_cell.angle_alpha   90.00
_cell.angle_beta   90.00
_cell.angle_gamma   90.00
#
_symmetry.space_group_name_H-M   'P 1'
#
loop_
_entity.id
_entity.type
_entity.pdbx_description
1 polymer ?
#
loop_
_entity_poly.entity_id
_entity_poly.type
_entity_poly.pdbx_seq_one_letter_code
_entity_poly.pdbx_strand_id
1 'polypeptide(L)'
;MSQTANDTIAPPYMIGRYRIVRELGTGATSIVYLVTTPDGSVYALKRLRSDRDTKISRKMFETEITLCGRLNHPNIVTLIESGVDEDNLPYVVMEHVDGEALDVFAAPGVTLPDEMIIDIIRQSAEALDYACKHGVIHRDLKPANIMLRHDDGQVKITDFGCAMITDAETTQLAVVGTANFMSPEQVQGLSLSYQSDIFSLGGVLYRLLTGRPAFNGKDYHHLATQIIKSPHIPIKKLREDVNEGFVSIVDRALQKKPEERYQSWDEFLYDLHKLSLAIRSSEQSISNSDKFMAMRASPFFEFFSDVEIKEIMPASAWRTFHDREIISSEGQRGHSFFIILAGSALVTFRGCLLYTAHIGECIGESAYLTGGFDIRREKCTAHGNVTALEISLVQMHNMSTGCKARLDQTFLDLLETKLNAAYDRICQFQIDKQQSN
;
A
#
# COMPACT_ATOMS: atom_id res chain seq x y z
N MET A 1 -0.31 1.17 -42.00
CA MET A 1 -1.75 1.12 -41.67
C MET A 1 -2.09 -0.31 -41.33
N SER A 2 -2.16 -0.63 -40.08
CA SER A 2 -2.86 -1.83 -39.56
C SER A 2 -3.19 -1.51 -38.10
N GLN A 3 -4.44 -1.10 -37.90
CA GLN A 3 -5.07 -0.98 -36.61
C GLN A 3 -5.21 -2.37 -36.04
N THR A 4 -4.50 -2.66 -34.94
CA THR A 4 -4.86 -3.76 -34.05
C THR A 4 -6.03 -3.28 -33.21
N ALA A 5 -7.22 -3.70 -33.60
CA ALA A 5 -8.43 -3.57 -32.79
C ALA A 5 -8.20 -4.35 -31.47
N ASN A 6 -8.17 -3.63 -30.37
CA ASN A 6 -8.44 -4.19 -29.05
C ASN A 6 -9.93 -4.61 -29.05
N ASP A 7 -10.19 -5.88 -29.27
CA ASP A 7 -11.49 -6.48 -28.97
C ASP A 7 -11.66 -6.53 -27.45
N THR A 8 -12.00 -5.41 -26.86
CA THR A 8 -12.57 -5.35 -25.51
C THR A 8 -14.00 -5.89 -25.67
N ILE A 9 -14.18 -7.19 -25.36
CA ILE A 9 -15.52 -7.77 -25.20
C ILE A 9 -16.20 -6.91 -24.12
N ALA A 10 -17.22 -6.17 -24.53
CA ALA A 10 -18.03 -5.41 -23.58
C ALA A 10 -18.55 -6.38 -22.50
N PRO A 11 -18.35 -6.09 -21.20
CA PRO A 11 -18.81 -6.96 -20.15
C PRO A 11 -20.32 -7.17 -20.24
N PRO A 12 -20.84 -8.35 -19.83
CA PRO A 12 -22.27 -8.56 -19.79
C PRO A 12 -22.91 -7.46 -18.95
N TYR A 13 -23.98 -6.86 -19.47
CA TYR A 13 -24.62 -5.69 -18.86
C TYR A 13 -25.16 -5.98 -17.46
N MET A 14 -25.58 -7.22 -17.19
CA MET A 14 -26.12 -7.70 -15.92
C MET A 14 -25.56 -9.09 -15.59
N ILE A 15 -25.39 -9.39 -14.31
CA ILE A 15 -25.18 -10.73 -13.75
C ILE A 15 -26.22 -10.90 -12.63
N GLY A 16 -27.26 -11.71 -12.87
CA GLY A 16 -28.39 -11.77 -11.97
C GLY A 16 -29.01 -10.36 -11.76
N ARG A 17 -29.09 -9.90 -10.50
CA ARG A 17 -29.61 -8.57 -10.14
C ARG A 17 -28.57 -7.46 -10.20
N TYR A 18 -27.30 -7.78 -10.46
CA TYR A 18 -26.18 -6.86 -10.39
C TYR A 18 -25.89 -6.25 -11.76
N ARG A 19 -25.92 -4.93 -11.81
CA ARG A 19 -25.52 -4.16 -13.01
C ARG A 19 -24.01 -3.93 -12.97
N ILE A 20 -23.32 -4.37 -14.01
CA ILE A 20 -21.88 -4.13 -14.17
C ILE A 20 -21.63 -2.65 -14.47
N VAL A 21 -20.79 -2.02 -13.66
CA VAL A 21 -20.34 -0.64 -13.85
C VAL A 21 -19.02 -0.61 -14.64
N ARG A 22 -18.03 -1.40 -14.18
CA ARG A 22 -16.73 -1.55 -14.83
C ARG A 22 -16.02 -2.80 -14.34
N GLU A 23 -15.00 -3.21 -15.06
CA GLU A 23 -14.04 -4.20 -14.59
C GLU A 23 -13.11 -3.58 -13.54
N LEU A 24 -12.85 -4.32 -12.45
CA LEU A 24 -11.87 -3.99 -11.41
C LEU A 24 -10.53 -4.70 -11.66
N GLY A 25 -10.58 -5.92 -12.22
CA GLY A 25 -9.39 -6.69 -12.53
C GLY A 25 -9.70 -8.06 -13.13
N THR A 26 -8.74 -8.56 -13.91
CA THR A 26 -8.79 -9.91 -14.48
C THR A 26 -7.68 -10.77 -13.91
N GLY A 27 -8.06 -11.85 -13.22
CA GLY A 27 -7.16 -12.88 -12.72
C GLY A 27 -7.00 -14.05 -13.68
N ALA A 28 -6.23 -15.04 -13.27
CA ALA A 28 -5.96 -16.24 -14.07
C ALA A 28 -7.24 -17.06 -14.35
N THR A 29 -8.16 -17.13 -13.38
CA THR A 29 -9.37 -17.96 -13.45
C THR A 29 -10.66 -17.17 -13.38
N SER A 30 -10.62 -15.91 -12.94
CA SER A 30 -11.81 -15.09 -12.65
C SER A 30 -11.63 -13.65 -13.11
N ILE A 31 -12.74 -12.95 -13.27
CA ILE A 31 -12.82 -11.51 -13.52
C ILE A 31 -13.57 -10.89 -12.35
N VAL A 32 -13.12 -9.75 -11.87
CA VAL A 32 -13.76 -8.98 -10.81
C VAL A 32 -14.36 -7.71 -11.40
N TYR A 33 -15.64 -7.48 -11.13
CA TYR A 33 -16.40 -6.32 -11.61
C TYR A 33 -16.85 -5.44 -10.43
N LEU A 34 -16.86 -4.14 -10.64
CA LEU A 34 -17.65 -3.22 -9.83
C LEU A 34 -19.09 -3.31 -10.29
N VAL A 35 -20.00 -3.57 -9.37
CA VAL A 35 -21.41 -3.74 -9.68
C VAL A 35 -22.29 -2.91 -8.76
N THR A 36 -23.50 -2.59 -9.25
CA THR A 36 -24.52 -1.90 -8.45
C THR A 36 -25.83 -2.67 -8.46
N THR A 37 -26.56 -2.57 -7.35
CA THR A 37 -27.94 -3.04 -7.22
C THR A 37 -28.94 -1.92 -7.56
N PRO A 38 -30.24 -2.22 -7.79
CA PRO A 38 -31.25 -1.21 -8.11
C PRO A 38 -31.45 -0.14 -7.04
N ASP A 39 -31.11 -0.43 -5.78
CA ASP A 39 -31.14 0.52 -4.66
C ASP A 39 -29.89 1.42 -4.58
N GLY A 40 -28.94 1.27 -5.51
CA GLY A 40 -27.73 2.07 -5.60
C GLY A 40 -26.56 1.55 -4.75
N SER A 41 -26.71 0.44 -4.05
CA SER A 41 -25.60 -0.18 -3.30
C SER A 41 -24.52 -0.69 -4.23
N VAL A 42 -23.23 -0.53 -3.82
CA VAL A 42 -22.05 -0.87 -4.63
C VAL A 42 -21.37 -2.10 -4.05
N TYR A 43 -20.99 -3.06 -4.93
CA TYR A 43 -20.33 -4.30 -4.54
C TYR A 43 -19.21 -4.66 -5.53
N ALA A 44 -18.32 -5.57 -5.12
CA ALA A 44 -17.41 -6.28 -6.00
C ALA A 44 -18.00 -7.66 -6.34
N LEU A 45 -18.03 -8.01 -7.63
CA LEU A 45 -18.51 -9.30 -8.08
C LEU A 45 -17.38 -10.03 -8.81
N LYS A 46 -16.97 -11.17 -8.26
CA LYS A 46 -15.96 -12.06 -8.85
C LYS A 46 -16.67 -13.20 -9.58
N ARG A 47 -16.40 -13.35 -10.87
CA ARG A 47 -17.03 -14.36 -11.75
C ARG A 47 -15.95 -15.27 -12.33
N LEU A 48 -16.22 -16.58 -12.40
CA LEU A 48 -15.34 -17.52 -13.11
C LEU A 48 -15.31 -17.17 -14.61
N ARG A 49 -14.14 -17.26 -15.22
CA ARG A 49 -13.98 -17.05 -16.67
C ARG A 49 -14.49 -18.25 -17.46
N SER A 50 -15.21 -18.00 -18.55
CA SER A 50 -15.75 -19.04 -19.42
C SER A 50 -14.67 -19.90 -20.09
N ASP A 51 -13.54 -19.28 -20.48
CA ASP A 51 -12.38 -19.99 -21.07
C ASP A 51 -11.59 -20.81 -20.04
N ARG A 52 -11.90 -20.69 -18.76
CA ARG A 52 -11.29 -21.40 -17.63
C ARG A 52 -12.29 -22.27 -16.87
N ASP A 53 -13.46 -22.47 -17.42
CA ASP A 53 -14.52 -23.28 -16.79
C ASP A 53 -14.20 -24.78 -16.87
N THR A 54 -13.56 -25.28 -15.83
CA THR A 54 -13.26 -26.70 -15.64
C THR A 54 -13.85 -27.19 -14.31
N LYS A 55 -14.04 -28.51 -14.17
CA LYS A 55 -14.48 -29.09 -12.89
C LYS A 55 -13.57 -28.69 -11.72
N ILE A 56 -12.26 -28.57 -11.99
CA ILE A 56 -11.26 -28.16 -10.99
C ILE A 56 -11.46 -26.71 -10.60
N SER A 57 -11.57 -25.80 -11.59
CA SER A 57 -11.76 -24.37 -11.32
C SER A 57 -13.07 -24.09 -10.58
N ARG A 58 -14.15 -24.79 -10.93
CA ARG A 58 -15.43 -24.69 -10.20
C ARG A 58 -15.30 -25.12 -8.76
N LYS A 59 -14.68 -26.29 -8.52
CA LYS A 59 -14.47 -26.80 -7.17
C LYS A 59 -13.61 -25.86 -6.31
N MET A 60 -12.57 -25.27 -6.91
CA MET A 60 -11.73 -24.27 -6.25
C MET A 60 -12.55 -23.04 -5.87
N PHE A 61 -13.35 -22.53 -6.79
CA PHE A 61 -14.21 -21.37 -6.59
C PHE A 61 -15.27 -21.60 -5.49
N GLU A 62 -15.92 -22.78 -5.49
CA GLU A 62 -16.86 -23.19 -4.45
C GLU A 62 -16.19 -23.33 -3.08
N THR A 63 -14.97 -23.86 -3.05
CA THR A 63 -14.19 -23.98 -1.81
C THR A 63 -13.87 -22.59 -1.25
N GLU A 64 -13.44 -21.66 -2.08
CA GLU A 64 -13.19 -20.26 -1.69
C GLU A 64 -14.44 -19.63 -1.07
N ILE A 65 -15.59 -19.75 -1.74
CA ILE A 65 -16.89 -19.26 -1.23
C ILE A 65 -17.20 -19.87 0.15
N THR A 66 -17.02 -21.17 0.29
CA THR A 66 -17.35 -21.89 1.54
C THR A 66 -16.45 -21.44 2.70
N LEU A 67 -15.17 -21.21 2.43
CA LEU A 67 -14.20 -20.76 3.44
C LEU A 67 -14.43 -19.30 3.80
N CYS A 68 -14.55 -18.42 2.81
CA CYS A 68 -14.79 -16.99 3.03
C CYS A 68 -16.11 -16.74 3.77
N GLY A 69 -17.16 -17.48 3.45
CA GLY A 69 -18.47 -17.31 4.08
C GLY A 69 -18.52 -17.65 5.57
N ARG A 70 -17.47 -18.28 6.11
CA ARG A 70 -17.32 -18.56 7.55
C ARG A 70 -16.59 -17.47 8.31
N LEU A 71 -15.93 -16.55 7.59
CA LEU A 71 -15.09 -15.52 8.19
C LEU A 71 -15.85 -14.21 8.30
N ASN A 72 -15.92 -13.65 9.50
CA ASN A 72 -16.48 -12.33 9.76
C ASN A 72 -15.51 -11.53 10.63
N HIS A 73 -14.68 -10.73 9.99
CA HIS A 73 -13.63 -9.94 10.65
C HIS A 73 -13.48 -8.59 9.96
N PRO A 74 -13.25 -7.48 10.67
CA PRO A 74 -13.13 -6.15 10.07
C PRO A 74 -12.05 -6.06 8.98
N ASN A 75 -10.98 -6.85 9.10
CA ASN A 75 -9.86 -6.85 8.15
C ASN A 75 -9.93 -8.01 7.12
N ILE A 76 -11.05 -8.67 6.96
CA ILE A 76 -11.31 -9.66 5.91
C ILE A 76 -12.47 -9.16 5.06
N VAL A 77 -12.38 -9.30 3.74
CA VAL A 77 -13.46 -8.93 2.82
C VAL A 77 -14.69 -9.78 3.09
N THR A 78 -15.83 -9.11 3.34
CA THR A 78 -17.10 -9.78 3.65
C THR A 78 -17.74 -10.33 2.39
N LEU A 79 -18.07 -11.62 2.39
CA LEU A 79 -18.88 -12.26 1.35
C LEU A 79 -20.35 -11.93 1.60
N ILE A 80 -21.05 -11.44 0.57
CA ILE A 80 -22.47 -11.05 0.64
C ILE A 80 -23.37 -12.19 0.15
N GLU A 81 -23.10 -12.68 -1.05
CA GLU A 81 -23.83 -13.81 -1.64
C GLU A 81 -23.02 -14.50 -2.73
N SER A 82 -23.47 -15.67 -3.15
CA SER A 82 -22.91 -16.40 -4.28
C SER A 82 -24.03 -16.99 -5.14
N GLY A 83 -23.74 -17.22 -6.40
CA GLY A 83 -24.71 -17.77 -7.35
C GLY A 83 -24.05 -18.29 -8.61
N VAL A 84 -24.90 -18.63 -9.56
CA VAL A 84 -24.53 -18.92 -10.95
C VAL A 84 -25.26 -17.95 -11.86
N ASP A 85 -24.61 -17.51 -12.92
CA ASP A 85 -25.20 -16.60 -13.89
C ASP A 85 -25.95 -17.34 -15.01
N GLU A 86 -26.43 -16.61 -16.00
CA GLU A 86 -27.18 -17.14 -17.15
C GLU A 86 -26.36 -18.10 -18.03
N ASP A 87 -25.03 -17.93 -18.05
CA ASP A 87 -24.08 -18.82 -18.73
C ASP A 87 -23.69 -20.03 -17.87
N ASN A 88 -24.37 -20.23 -16.72
CA ASN A 88 -24.07 -21.27 -15.74
C ASN A 88 -22.65 -21.15 -15.15
N LEU A 89 -22.05 -19.94 -15.09
CA LEU A 89 -20.77 -19.68 -14.47
C LEU A 89 -20.96 -19.22 -13.04
N PRO A 90 -20.18 -19.76 -12.06
CA PRO A 90 -20.30 -19.35 -10.69
C PRO A 90 -19.76 -17.94 -10.50
N TYR A 91 -20.43 -17.17 -9.64
CA TYR A 91 -20.00 -15.87 -9.17
C TYR A 91 -20.14 -15.74 -7.66
N VAL A 92 -19.38 -14.81 -7.09
CA VAL A 92 -19.46 -14.40 -5.68
C VAL A 92 -19.51 -12.87 -5.61
N VAL A 93 -20.41 -12.38 -4.78
CA VAL A 93 -20.55 -10.94 -4.47
C VAL A 93 -19.96 -10.68 -3.09
N MET A 94 -19.15 -9.68 -3.02
CA MET A 94 -18.45 -9.28 -1.80
C MET A 94 -18.55 -7.77 -1.60
N GLU A 95 -18.26 -7.29 -0.39
CA GLU A 95 -18.14 -5.86 -0.15
C GLU A 95 -17.14 -5.24 -1.13
N HIS A 96 -17.48 -4.06 -1.63
CA HIS A 96 -16.54 -3.25 -2.42
C HIS A 96 -15.60 -2.52 -1.44
N VAL A 97 -14.32 -2.72 -1.60
CA VAL A 97 -13.29 -2.00 -0.86
C VAL A 97 -12.88 -0.78 -1.69
N ASP A 98 -13.26 0.41 -1.24
CA ASP A 98 -12.77 1.66 -1.85
C ASP A 98 -11.35 1.92 -1.35
N GLY A 99 -10.39 1.41 -2.09
CA GLY A 99 -9.00 1.37 -1.67
C GLY A 99 -8.07 0.85 -2.76
N GLU A 100 -6.80 0.76 -2.44
CA GLU A 100 -5.76 0.21 -3.32
C GLU A 100 -5.11 -1.04 -2.73
N ALA A 101 -4.67 -1.94 -3.62
CA ALA A 101 -3.89 -3.10 -3.22
C ALA A 101 -2.47 -2.69 -2.78
N LEU A 102 -1.90 -3.42 -1.83
CA LEU A 102 -0.58 -3.11 -1.27
C LEU A 102 0.58 -3.19 -2.26
N ASP A 103 0.41 -3.80 -3.42
CA ASP A 103 1.46 -3.83 -4.46
C ASP A 103 1.79 -2.43 -5.00
N VAL A 104 0.84 -1.50 -4.98
CA VAL A 104 1.07 -0.07 -5.29
C VAL A 104 2.03 0.56 -4.29
N PHE A 105 1.87 0.26 -3.00
CA PHE A 105 2.70 0.79 -1.90
C PHE A 105 4.02 0.03 -1.73
N ALA A 106 4.12 -1.17 -2.28
CA ALA A 106 5.29 -2.02 -2.26
C ALA A 106 6.13 -1.94 -3.56
N ALA A 107 5.92 -0.89 -4.36
CA ALA A 107 6.66 -0.64 -5.58
C ALA A 107 8.06 -0.07 -5.28
N PRO A 108 9.06 -0.31 -6.15
CA PRO A 108 10.39 0.28 -5.98
C PRO A 108 10.33 1.80 -5.88
N GLY A 109 11.02 2.36 -4.87
CA GLY A 109 11.08 3.80 -4.65
C GLY A 109 9.89 4.37 -3.84
N VAL A 110 8.90 3.57 -3.49
CA VAL A 110 7.87 3.95 -2.50
C VAL A 110 8.40 3.64 -1.11
N THR A 111 8.39 4.63 -0.24
CA THR A 111 8.75 4.47 1.17
C THR A 111 7.53 4.84 2.02
N LEU A 112 7.06 3.90 2.81
CA LEU A 112 6.01 4.15 3.79
C LEU A 112 6.62 4.49 5.14
N PRO A 113 5.95 5.33 5.96
CA PRO A 113 6.31 5.53 7.36
C PRO A 113 6.33 4.20 8.13
N ASP A 114 7.27 4.03 9.04
CA ASP A 114 7.41 2.79 9.81
C ASP A 114 6.15 2.44 10.60
N GLU A 115 5.48 3.43 11.20
CA GLU A 115 4.21 3.23 11.93
C GLU A 115 3.09 2.72 11.01
N MET A 116 3.03 3.20 9.77
CA MET A 116 2.05 2.73 8.78
C MET A 116 2.33 1.28 8.37
N ILE A 117 3.60 0.92 8.15
CA ILE A 117 4.00 -0.46 7.87
C ILE A 117 3.60 -1.37 9.03
N ILE A 118 3.88 -0.95 10.28
CA ILE A 118 3.50 -1.70 11.48
C ILE A 118 1.98 -1.90 11.53
N ASP A 119 1.20 -0.86 11.30
CA ASP A 119 -0.26 -0.94 11.38
C ASP A 119 -0.85 -1.86 10.31
N ILE A 120 -0.37 -1.77 9.05
CA ILE A 120 -0.75 -2.66 7.95
C ILE A 120 -0.45 -4.13 8.31
N ILE A 121 0.76 -4.42 8.79
CA ILE A 121 1.19 -5.77 9.11
C ILE A 121 0.44 -6.30 10.34
N ARG A 122 0.17 -5.45 11.35
CA ARG A 122 -0.63 -5.80 12.54
C ARG A 122 -2.05 -6.20 12.15
N GLN A 123 -2.75 -5.35 11.39
CA GLN A 123 -4.12 -5.63 10.94
C GLN A 123 -4.18 -6.92 10.08
N SER A 124 -3.16 -7.13 9.22
CA SER A 124 -3.06 -8.35 8.42
C SER A 124 -2.84 -9.58 9.30
N ALA A 125 -1.95 -9.51 10.28
CA ALA A 125 -1.68 -10.62 11.20
C ALA A 125 -2.89 -10.96 12.07
N GLU A 126 -3.64 -9.96 12.57
CA GLU A 126 -4.88 -10.15 13.33
C GLU A 126 -5.96 -10.87 12.51
N ALA A 127 -6.11 -10.50 11.23
CA ALA A 127 -7.03 -11.16 10.30
C ALA A 127 -6.64 -12.62 10.03
N LEU A 128 -5.35 -12.88 9.84
CA LEU A 128 -4.82 -14.22 9.57
C LEU A 128 -4.87 -15.12 10.83
N ASP A 129 -4.64 -14.57 12.01
CA ASP A 129 -4.86 -15.26 13.29
C ASP A 129 -6.33 -15.66 13.46
N TYR A 130 -7.25 -14.71 13.18
CA TYR A 130 -8.67 -14.99 13.21
C TYR A 130 -9.05 -16.11 12.24
N ALA A 131 -8.58 -16.07 11.01
CA ALA A 131 -8.82 -17.12 10.00
C ALA A 131 -8.27 -18.47 10.46
N CYS A 132 -7.04 -18.48 11.00
CA CYS A 132 -6.40 -19.68 11.54
C CYS A 132 -7.24 -20.31 12.68
N LYS A 133 -7.74 -19.52 13.63
CA LYS A 133 -8.63 -19.98 14.71
C LYS A 133 -9.95 -20.57 14.20
N HIS A 134 -10.36 -20.21 12.98
CA HIS A 134 -11.53 -20.79 12.29
C HIS A 134 -11.16 -21.92 11.30
N GLY A 135 -9.91 -22.44 11.39
CA GLY A 135 -9.42 -23.53 10.56
C GLY A 135 -9.14 -23.19 9.10
N VAL A 136 -8.95 -21.89 8.79
CA VAL A 136 -8.67 -21.41 7.45
C VAL A 136 -7.22 -20.89 7.36
N ILE A 137 -6.49 -21.35 6.35
CA ILE A 137 -5.17 -20.89 5.96
C ILE A 137 -5.32 -20.17 4.62
N HIS A 138 -4.71 -19.00 4.45
CA HIS A 138 -4.88 -18.15 3.27
C HIS A 138 -4.21 -18.72 2.01
N ARG A 139 -2.97 -19.21 2.13
CA ARG A 139 -2.18 -19.91 1.10
C ARG A 139 -1.69 -19.09 -0.10
N ASP A 140 -2.32 -17.97 -0.43
CA ASP A 140 -1.90 -17.06 -1.53
C ASP A 140 -1.76 -15.62 -1.02
N LEU A 141 -1.17 -15.44 0.16
CA LEU A 141 -0.98 -14.10 0.69
C LEU A 141 0.13 -13.38 -0.07
N LYS A 142 -0.21 -12.23 -0.63
CA LYS A 142 0.67 -11.35 -1.40
C LYS A 142 0.15 -9.91 -1.35
N PRO A 143 0.94 -8.90 -1.70
CA PRO A 143 0.48 -7.50 -1.66
C PRO A 143 -0.81 -7.25 -2.47
N ALA A 144 -1.00 -7.91 -3.60
CA ALA A 144 -2.20 -7.76 -4.43
C ALA A 144 -3.49 -8.24 -3.75
N ASN A 145 -3.40 -9.13 -2.74
CA ASN A 145 -4.54 -9.67 -1.98
C ASN A 145 -4.76 -8.96 -0.63
N ILE A 146 -4.05 -7.88 -0.40
CA ILE A 146 -4.20 -7.02 0.79
C ILE A 146 -4.54 -5.63 0.31
N MET A 147 -5.75 -5.16 0.59
CA MET A 147 -6.21 -3.84 0.20
C MET A 147 -6.16 -2.87 1.37
N LEU A 148 -5.80 -1.63 1.10
CA LEU A 148 -5.80 -0.54 2.04
C LEU A 148 -6.91 0.44 1.65
N ARG A 149 -7.91 0.60 2.49
CA ARG A 149 -9.03 1.53 2.26
C ARG A 149 -8.56 2.98 2.29
N HIS A 150 -9.19 3.82 1.45
CA HIS A 150 -8.83 5.24 1.36
C HIS A 150 -9.36 6.06 2.53
N ASP A 151 -10.51 5.70 3.09
CA ASP A 151 -11.23 6.51 4.06
C ASP A 151 -10.67 6.42 5.49
N ASP A 152 -10.12 5.28 5.91
CA ASP A 152 -9.68 5.05 7.28
C ASP A 152 -8.35 4.28 7.42
N GLY A 153 -7.73 3.91 6.30
CA GLY A 153 -6.50 3.10 6.30
C GLY A 153 -6.71 1.67 6.79
N GLN A 154 -7.98 1.19 6.83
CA GLN A 154 -8.27 -0.17 7.22
C GLN A 154 -7.77 -1.16 6.17
N VAL A 155 -7.07 -2.19 6.64
CA VAL A 155 -6.66 -3.32 5.80
C VAL A 155 -7.85 -4.24 5.57
N LYS A 156 -7.98 -4.72 4.32
CA LYS A 156 -8.92 -5.77 3.93
C LYS A 156 -8.20 -6.86 3.16
N ILE A 157 -8.16 -8.08 3.70
CA ILE A 157 -7.60 -9.25 3.02
C ILE A 157 -8.66 -9.87 2.13
N THR A 158 -8.30 -10.14 0.88
CA THR A 158 -9.14 -10.73 -0.16
C THR A 158 -8.63 -12.13 -0.53
N ASP A 159 -9.43 -12.88 -1.31
CA ASP A 159 -9.02 -14.13 -1.96
C ASP A 159 -8.54 -15.24 -1.00
N PHE A 160 -9.24 -15.42 0.13
CA PHE A 160 -9.05 -16.58 0.99
C PHE A 160 -9.44 -17.86 0.25
N GLY A 161 -8.50 -18.76 0.12
CA GLY A 161 -8.84 -20.11 -0.33
C GLY A 161 -8.50 -20.42 -1.78
N CYS A 162 -7.57 -19.69 -2.43
CA CYS A 162 -6.89 -20.24 -3.58
C CYS A 162 -6.24 -21.57 -3.19
N ALA A 163 -7.10 -22.62 -3.14
CA ALA A 163 -6.68 -23.98 -2.90
C ALA A 163 -5.83 -24.39 -4.10
N MET A 164 -4.53 -24.23 -3.98
CA MET A 164 -3.62 -24.94 -4.85
C MET A 164 -3.87 -26.45 -4.63
N ILE A 165 -4.67 -27.02 -5.55
CA ILE A 165 -4.54 -28.44 -5.80
C ILE A 165 -3.11 -28.55 -6.36
N THR A 166 -2.23 -29.16 -5.59
CA THR A 166 -0.84 -29.46 -5.99
C THR A 166 -0.84 -30.58 -7.03
N ASP A 167 -1.41 -30.30 -8.22
CA ASP A 167 -1.09 -31.08 -9.40
C ASP A 167 0.10 -30.43 -10.07
N ALA A 168 1.15 -31.20 -10.29
CA ALA A 168 2.43 -30.75 -10.87
C ALA A 168 2.28 -30.00 -12.21
N GLU A 169 1.20 -30.20 -12.94
CA GLU A 169 0.88 -29.49 -14.19
C GLU A 169 0.35 -28.07 -13.97
N THR A 170 -0.36 -27.80 -12.86
CA THR A 170 -0.92 -26.46 -12.57
C THR A 170 0.16 -25.53 -12.01
N THR A 171 1.19 -26.07 -11.37
CA THR A 171 2.32 -25.31 -10.80
C THR A 171 3.16 -24.63 -11.87
N GLN A 172 3.22 -25.18 -13.11
CA GLN A 172 3.96 -24.59 -14.24
C GLN A 172 3.26 -23.34 -14.83
N LEU A 173 1.98 -23.13 -14.55
CA LEU A 173 1.21 -21.98 -15.03
C LEU A 173 1.17 -20.81 -14.03
N ALA A 174 1.72 -20.97 -12.82
CA ALA A 174 1.85 -19.87 -11.88
C ALA A 174 2.79 -18.81 -12.48
N VAL A 175 2.25 -17.64 -12.77
CA VAL A 175 3.04 -16.48 -13.21
C VAL A 175 4.13 -16.25 -12.16
N VAL A 176 5.39 -16.17 -12.58
CA VAL A 176 6.58 -16.06 -11.71
C VAL A 176 6.41 -15.00 -10.61
N GLY A 177 5.67 -13.92 -10.87
CA GLY A 177 5.42 -12.86 -9.88
C GLY A 177 4.56 -13.26 -8.67
N THR A 178 3.65 -14.23 -8.81
CA THR A 178 2.80 -14.71 -7.70
C THR A 178 3.56 -15.68 -6.81
N ALA A 179 4.46 -16.48 -7.37
CA ALA A 179 5.22 -17.47 -6.63
C ALA A 179 6.26 -16.88 -5.64
N ASN A 180 6.60 -15.61 -5.75
CA ASN A 180 7.62 -14.94 -4.91
C ASN A 180 7.28 -14.91 -3.41
N PHE A 181 6.03 -15.13 -3.05
CA PHE A 181 5.54 -15.12 -1.66
C PHE A 181 5.24 -16.51 -1.11
N MET A 182 5.38 -17.56 -1.93
CA MET A 182 5.15 -18.94 -1.50
C MET A 182 6.17 -19.37 -0.45
N SER A 183 5.69 -20.11 0.54
CA SER A 183 6.57 -20.72 1.54
C SER A 183 7.32 -21.95 0.97
N PRO A 184 8.47 -22.35 1.57
CA PRO A 184 9.21 -23.53 1.16
C PRO A 184 8.36 -24.81 1.09
N GLU A 185 7.47 -25.00 2.06
CA GLU A 185 6.56 -26.16 2.11
C GLU A 185 5.50 -26.12 1.01
N GLN A 186 5.01 -24.91 0.61
CA GLN A 186 4.12 -24.78 -0.54
C GLN A 186 4.81 -25.18 -1.84
N VAL A 187 6.04 -24.68 -2.06
CA VAL A 187 6.83 -25.01 -3.25
C VAL A 187 7.14 -26.50 -3.34
N GLN A 188 7.29 -27.17 -2.19
CA GLN A 188 7.59 -28.60 -2.10
C GLN A 188 6.33 -29.48 -2.09
N GLY A 189 5.12 -28.91 -2.08
CA GLY A 189 3.87 -29.67 -1.99
C GLY A 189 3.67 -30.39 -0.66
N LEU A 190 4.25 -29.87 0.41
CA LEU A 190 4.13 -30.43 1.76
C LEU A 190 2.87 -29.92 2.46
N SER A 191 2.55 -30.49 3.63
CA SER A 191 1.43 -30.04 4.45
C SER A 191 1.60 -28.59 4.90
N LEU A 192 0.56 -27.79 4.73
CA LEU A 192 0.56 -26.37 5.07
C LEU A 192 0.00 -26.12 6.46
N SER A 193 0.51 -25.12 7.12
CA SER A 193 0.02 -24.61 8.39
C SER A 193 -0.05 -23.06 8.36
N TYR A 194 -0.52 -22.47 9.45
CA TYR A 194 -0.48 -21.00 9.62
C TYR A 194 0.93 -20.41 9.46
N GLN A 195 1.97 -21.20 9.69
CA GLN A 195 3.36 -20.80 9.51
C GLN A 195 3.71 -20.55 8.04
N SER A 196 2.93 -21.11 7.09
CA SER A 196 3.03 -20.78 5.67
C SER A 196 2.54 -19.34 5.40
N ASP A 197 1.45 -18.92 6.05
CA ASP A 197 0.94 -17.54 5.96
C ASP A 197 1.88 -16.55 6.67
N ILE A 198 2.51 -16.94 7.81
CA ILE A 198 3.55 -16.15 8.48
C ILE A 198 4.74 -15.88 7.53
N PHE A 199 5.19 -16.92 6.80
CA PHE A 199 6.25 -16.76 5.80
C PHE A 199 5.82 -15.77 4.70
N SER A 200 4.63 -15.94 4.16
CA SER A 200 4.09 -15.05 3.11
C SER A 200 3.95 -13.62 3.60
N LEU A 201 3.45 -13.39 4.83
CA LEU A 201 3.37 -12.06 5.43
C LEU A 201 4.75 -11.45 5.69
N GLY A 202 5.74 -12.26 6.08
CA GLY A 202 7.15 -11.86 6.14
C GLY A 202 7.68 -11.40 4.79
N GLY A 203 7.31 -12.07 3.70
CA GLY A 203 7.62 -11.67 2.33
C GLY A 203 6.95 -10.35 1.91
N VAL A 204 5.69 -10.13 2.34
CA VAL A 204 4.99 -8.85 2.15
C VAL A 204 5.71 -7.73 2.89
N LEU A 205 6.03 -7.93 4.17
CA LEU A 205 6.79 -6.97 4.98
C LEU A 205 8.14 -6.63 4.35
N TYR A 206 8.90 -7.65 3.93
CA TYR A 206 10.17 -7.44 3.23
C TYR A 206 9.99 -6.54 2.00
N ARG A 207 8.95 -6.78 1.20
CA ARG A 207 8.69 -6.00 0.00
C ARG A 207 8.24 -4.57 0.30
N LEU A 208 7.44 -4.33 1.34
CA LEU A 208 7.08 -2.99 1.80
C LEU A 208 8.31 -2.19 2.24
N LEU A 209 9.27 -2.85 2.89
CA LEU A 209 10.52 -2.22 3.35
C LEU A 209 11.50 -1.91 2.23
N THR A 210 11.57 -2.77 1.18
CA THR A 210 12.64 -2.72 0.18
C THR A 210 12.17 -2.40 -1.24
N GLY A 211 10.87 -2.43 -1.50
CA GLY A 211 10.29 -2.33 -2.84
C GLY A 211 10.57 -3.56 -3.74
N ARG A 212 11.18 -4.63 -3.19
CA ARG A 212 11.59 -5.82 -3.94
C ARG A 212 11.11 -7.09 -3.26
N PRO A 213 10.84 -8.18 -4.02
CA PRO A 213 10.53 -9.47 -3.41
C PRO A 213 11.75 -10.05 -2.68
N ALA A 214 11.51 -10.77 -1.57
CA ALA A 214 12.57 -11.42 -0.78
C ALA A 214 13.33 -12.49 -1.59
N PHE A 215 12.61 -13.18 -2.47
CA PHE A 215 13.16 -14.19 -3.38
C PHE A 215 12.76 -13.87 -4.81
N ASN A 216 13.67 -14.04 -5.74
CA ASN A 216 13.43 -13.78 -7.16
C ASN A 216 14.17 -14.82 -8.02
N GLY A 217 13.64 -15.10 -9.19
CA GLY A 217 14.22 -16.07 -10.12
C GLY A 217 13.94 -15.71 -11.56
N LYS A 218 14.85 -16.09 -12.46
CA LYS A 218 14.68 -15.93 -13.91
C LYS A 218 13.60 -16.87 -14.49
N ASP A 219 13.30 -17.93 -13.78
CA ASP A 219 12.25 -18.91 -14.06
C ASP A 219 11.73 -19.52 -12.75
N TYR A 220 10.66 -20.33 -12.83
CA TYR A 220 10.06 -20.95 -11.66
C TYR A 220 11.00 -21.88 -10.91
N HIS A 221 11.82 -22.67 -11.60
CA HIS A 221 12.75 -23.61 -10.96
C HIS A 221 13.84 -22.88 -10.17
N HIS A 222 14.36 -21.80 -10.73
CA HIS A 222 15.33 -20.97 -10.05
C HIS A 222 14.70 -20.27 -8.83
N LEU A 223 13.50 -19.70 -8.97
CA LEU A 223 12.76 -19.11 -7.87
C LEU A 223 12.47 -20.14 -6.78
N ALA A 224 11.97 -21.31 -7.12
CA ALA A 224 11.72 -22.42 -6.19
C ALA A 224 12.99 -22.80 -5.41
N THR A 225 14.12 -22.89 -6.09
CA THR A 225 15.42 -23.16 -5.45
C THR A 225 15.80 -22.05 -4.45
N GLN A 226 15.57 -20.78 -4.81
CA GLN A 226 15.83 -19.64 -3.93
C GLN A 226 14.93 -19.71 -2.68
N ILE A 227 13.64 -19.97 -2.86
CA ILE A 227 12.70 -20.07 -1.75
C ILE A 227 13.06 -21.19 -0.78
N ILE A 228 13.45 -22.35 -1.31
CA ILE A 228 13.75 -23.54 -0.49
C ILE A 228 15.11 -23.43 0.22
N LYS A 229 16.15 -22.93 -0.48
CA LYS A 229 17.54 -23.10 -0.03
C LYS A 229 18.30 -21.82 0.27
N SER A 230 17.95 -20.70 -0.36
CA SER A 230 18.75 -19.47 -0.25
C SER A 230 18.20 -18.53 0.81
N PRO A 231 19.03 -17.85 1.60
CA PRO A 231 18.58 -16.73 2.42
C PRO A 231 18.11 -15.59 1.52
N HIS A 232 17.24 -14.74 2.01
CA HIS A 232 16.90 -13.49 1.35
C HIS A 232 18.09 -12.50 1.38
N ILE A 233 18.10 -11.52 0.51
CA ILE A 233 19.09 -10.45 0.57
C ILE A 233 18.85 -9.66 1.89
N PRO A 234 19.89 -9.42 2.71
CA PRO A 234 19.74 -8.62 3.92
C PRO A 234 19.12 -7.25 3.62
N ILE A 235 18.08 -6.86 4.36
CA ILE A 235 17.33 -5.61 4.15
C ILE A 235 18.28 -4.41 4.18
N LYS A 236 19.22 -4.38 5.12
CA LYS A 236 20.21 -3.31 5.28
C LYS A 236 21.12 -3.08 4.05
N LYS A 237 21.26 -4.07 3.16
CA LYS A 237 21.98 -3.88 1.88
C LYS A 237 21.16 -3.12 0.83
N LEU A 238 19.83 -3.07 1.01
CA LEU A 238 18.90 -2.41 0.09
C LEU A 238 18.40 -1.08 0.64
N ARG A 239 18.27 -0.99 1.96
CA ARG A 239 17.84 0.17 2.72
C ARG A 239 18.53 0.20 4.08
N GLU A 240 19.53 1.05 4.24
CA GLU A 240 20.41 1.10 5.43
C GLU A 240 19.70 1.64 6.68
N ASP A 241 18.75 2.55 6.50
CA ASP A 241 18.01 3.26 7.55
C ASP A 241 16.90 2.45 8.22
N VAL A 242 16.60 1.21 7.76
CA VAL A 242 15.54 0.37 8.33
C VAL A 242 15.84 0.03 9.79
N ASN A 243 14.82 0.14 10.66
CA ASN A 243 14.90 -0.25 12.05
C ASN A 243 15.24 -1.74 12.23
N GLU A 244 16.15 -2.07 13.15
CA GLU A 244 16.58 -3.46 13.42
C GLU A 244 15.45 -4.38 13.85
N GLY A 245 14.39 -3.84 14.45
CA GLY A 245 13.21 -4.62 14.81
C GLY A 245 12.50 -5.20 13.59
N PHE A 246 12.37 -4.44 12.49
CA PHE A 246 11.83 -4.98 11.23
C PHE A 246 12.73 -6.08 10.67
N VAL A 247 14.05 -5.89 10.68
CA VAL A 247 15.01 -6.89 10.20
C VAL A 247 14.82 -8.19 10.96
N SER A 248 14.76 -8.12 12.29
CA SER A 248 14.57 -9.30 13.15
C SER A 248 13.26 -10.04 12.89
N ILE A 249 12.15 -9.29 12.70
CA ILE A 249 10.83 -9.87 12.39
C ILE A 249 10.86 -10.59 11.04
N VAL A 250 11.41 -9.96 10.00
CA VAL A 250 11.52 -10.54 8.66
C VAL A 250 12.43 -11.77 8.68
N ASP A 251 13.61 -11.68 9.30
CA ASP A 251 14.56 -12.78 9.36
C ASP A 251 13.95 -14.02 10.04
N ARG A 252 13.14 -13.83 11.08
CA ARG A 252 12.44 -14.93 11.76
C ARG A 252 11.27 -15.45 10.93
N ALA A 253 10.46 -14.59 10.33
CA ALA A 253 9.31 -15.01 9.53
C ALA A 253 9.72 -15.78 8.27
N LEU A 254 10.86 -15.40 7.64
CA LEU A 254 11.37 -16.02 6.42
C LEU A 254 12.33 -17.20 6.64
N GLN A 255 12.40 -17.76 7.85
CA GLN A 255 13.11 -19.01 8.11
C GLN A 255 12.57 -20.15 7.25
N LYS A 256 13.48 -21.02 6.78
CA LYS A 256 13.10 -22.06 5.83
C LYS A 256 12.27 -23.16 6.46
N LYS A 257 12.60 -23.52 7.69
CA LYS A 257 11.88 -24.52 8.46
C LYS A 257 10.77 -23.85 9.28
N PRO A 258 9.53 -24.39 9.24
CA PRO A 258 8.41 -23.83 10.01
C PRO A 258 8.70 -23.73 11.52
N GLU A 259 9.41 -24.71 12.09
CA GLU A 259 9.77 -24.74 13.52
C GLU A 259 10.77 -23.63 13.94
N GLU A 260 11.46 -23.02 13.00
CA GLU A 260 12.37 -21.89 13.25
C GLU A 260 11.68 -20.52 13.12
N ARG A 261 10.41 -20.51 12.62
CA ARG A 261 9.58 -19.30 12.49
C ARG A 261 8.86 -18.98 13.81
N TYR A 262 7.92 -18.07 13.75
CA TYR A 262 6.98 -17.82 14.85
C TYR A 262 6.08 -19.02 15.06
N GLN A 263 5.91 -19.43 16.32
CA GLN A 263 5.12 -20.60 16.71
C GLN A 263 3.66 -20.23 17.03
N SER A 264 3.30 -18.97 16.96
CA SER A 264 1.93 -18.45 16.99
C SER A 264 1.86 -17.07 16.36
N TRP A 265 0.67 -16.64 16.00
CA TRP A 265 0.42 -15.24 15.61
C TRP A 265 0.62 -14.29 16.80
N ASP A 266 0.36 -14.74 18.03
CA ASP A 266 0.59 -13.94 19.24
C ASP A 266 2.08 -13.59 19.41
N GLU A 267 3.01 -14.52 19.13
CA GLU A 267 4.45 -14.21 19.14
C GLU A 267 4.82 -13.17 18.06
N PHE A 268 4.26 -13.30 16.84
CA PHE A 268 4.50 -12.36 15.75
C PHE A 268 3.99 -10.95 16.12
N LEU A 269 2.75 -10.87 16.61
CA LEU A 269 2.11 -9.64 17.06
C LEU A 269 2.84 -9.00 18.25
N TYR A 270 3.38 -9.81 19.16
CA TYR A 270 4.17 -9.32 20.29
C TYR A 270 5.45 -8.62 19.84
N ASP A 271 6.24 -9.24 18.93
CA ASP A 271 7.46 -8.62 18.40
C ASP A 271 7.14 -7.34 17.60
N LEU A 272 6.05 -7.34 16.84
CA LEU A 272 5.59 -6.16 16.12
C LEU A 272 5.15 -5.03 17.08
N HIS A 273 4.45 -5.35 18.16
CA HIS A 273 4.09 -4.39 19.21
C HIS A 273 5.32 -3.83 19.91
N LYS A 274 6.29 -4.67 20.25
CA LYS A 274 7.57 -4.24 20.83
C LYS A 274 8.31 -3.26 19.91
N LEU A 275 8.33 -3.54 18.61
CA LEU A 275 8.89 -2.63 17.61
C LEU A 275 8.15 -1.29 17.58
N SER A 276 6.81 -1.31 17.60
CA SER A 276 5.99 -0.09 17.64
C SER A 276 6.35 0.79 18.85
N LEU A 277 6.50 0.18 20.04
CA LEU A 277 6.91 0.91 21.25
C LEU A 277 8.33 1.48 21.13
N ALA A 278 9.26 0.73 20.54
CA ALA A 278 10.63 1.20 20.34
C ALA A 278 10.71 2.40 19.37
N ILE A 279 9.94 2.36 18.27
CA ILE A 279 9.88 3.47 17.31
C ILE A 279 9.26 4.69 17.98
N ARG A 280 8.13 4.55 18.65
CA ARG A 280 7.51 5.65 19.40
C ARG A 280 8.41 6.23 20.47
N SER A 281 9.19 5.41 21.17
CA SER A 281 10.14 5.89 22.18
C SER A 281 11.34 6.60 21.57
N SER A 282 11.81 6.21 20.39
CA SER A 282 12.88 6.91 19.66
C SER A 282 12.41 8.25 19.07
N GLU A 283 11.15 8.33 18.64
CA GLU A 283 10.52 9.58 18.21
C GLU A 283 10.18 10.52 19.39
N GLN A 284 10.00 9.98 20.58
CA GLN A 284 9.81 10.73 21.83
C GLN A 284 11.06 11.48 22.32
N SER A 285 12.19 11.41 21.60
CA SER A 285 13.32 12.33 21.86
C SER A 285 12.93 13.81 21.65
N ILE A 286 11.86 14.05 20.87
CA ILE A 286 11.19 15.35 20.79
C ILE A 286 9.83 15.20 21.48
N SER A 287 9.64 15.84 22.62
CA SER A 287 8.41 15.71 23.38
C SER A 287 7.19 16.17 22.55
N ASN A 288 6.00 15.59 22.80
CA ASN A 288 4.76 16.06 22.17
C ASN A 288 4.54 17.57 22.41
N SER A 289 5.05 18.11 23.51
CA SER A 289 5.05 19.55 23.79
C SER A 289 5.92 20.31 22.79
N ASP A 290 7.13 19.80 22.50
CA ASP A 290 8.06 20.45 21.56
C ASP A 290 7.54 20.36 20.12
N LYS A 291 6.96 19.21 19.74
CA LYS A 291 6.28 19.04 18.44
C LYS A 291 5.15 20.06 18.29
N PHE A 292 4.29 20.15 19.30
CA PHE A 292 3.19 21.11 19.31
C PHE A 292 3.68 22.55 19.18
N MET A 293 4.70 22.92 19.96
CA MET A 293 5.25 24.29 19.93
C MET A 293 5.88 24.61 18.57
N ALA A 294 6.59 23.67 17.95
CA ALA A 294 7.17 23.86 16.64
C ALA A 294 6.11 23.96 15.53
N MET A 295 5.07 23.13 15.57
CA MET A 295 3.92 23.27 14.66
C MET A 295 3.25 24.62 14.85
N ARG A 296 2.99 25.03 16.09
CA ARG A 296 2.36 26.31 16.41
C ARG A 296 3.17 27.51 15.95
N ALA A 297 4.51 27.41 15.98
CA ALA A 297 5.42 28.46 15.52
C ALA A 297 5.59 28.50 13.98
N SER A 298 5.18 27.45 13.27
CA SER A 298 5.29 27.38 11.81
C SER A 298 4.22 28.21 11.12
N PRO A 299 4.58 29.06 10.13
CA PRO A 299 3.62 29.85 9.34
C PRO A 299 2.50 28.99 8.70
N PHE A 300 2.78 27.74 8.34
CA PHE A 300 1.77 26.83 7.79
C PHE A 300 0.58 26.65 8.72
N PHE A 301 0.79 26.64 10.02
CA PHE A 301 -0.25 26.42 11.04
C PHE A 301 -0.79 27.72 11.66
N GLU A 302 -0.51 28.88 11.09
CA GLU A 302 -0.90 30.19 11.65
C GLU A 302 -2.40 30.28 11.94
N PHE A 303 -3.24 29.78 11.04
CA PHE A 303 -4.69 29.85 11.16
C PHE A 303 -5.34 28.61 11.79
N PHE A 304 -4.54 27.65 12.25
CA PHE A 304 -5.06 26.47 12.95
C PHE A 304 -5.25 26.76 14.44
N SER A 305 -6.34 26.23 15.00
CA SER A 305 -6.53 26.22 16.46
C SER A 305 -5.63 25.14 17.10
N ASP A 306 -5.41 25.28 18.41
CA ASP A 306 -4.66 24.29 19.19
C ASP A 306 -5.29 22.89 19.14
N VAL A 307 -6.61 22.82 19.00
CA VAL A 307 -7.33 21.56 18.85
C VAL A 307 -7.03 20.91 17.51
N GLU A 308 -7.08 21.66 16.41
CA GLU A 308 -6.76 21.17 15.06
C GLU A 308 -5.30 20.73 14.96
N ILE A 309 -4.35 21.47 15.55
CA ILE A 309 -2.93 21.06 15.60
C ILE A 309 -2.79 19.71 16.32
N LYS A 310 -3.50 19.52 17.45
CA LYS A 310 -3.48 18.24 18.19
C LYS A 310 -4.12 17.10 17.41
N GLU A 311 -5.07 17.37 16.52
CA GLU A 311 -5.65 16.36 15.61
C GLU A 311 -4.65 15.95 14.50
N ILE A 312 -3.78 16.89 14.04
CA ILE A 312 -2.77 16.62 12.99
C ILE A 312 -1.55 15.89 13.56
N MET A 313 -1.19 16.14 14.82
CA MET A 313 0.01 15.58 15.43
C MET A 313 0.16 14.05 15.29
N PRO A 314 -0.87 13.22 15.52
CA PRO A 314 -0.77 11.77 15.34
C PRO A 314 -0.47 11.33 13.89
N ALA A 315 -0.88 12.14 12.89
CA ALA A 315 -0.61 11.90 11.48
C ALA A 315 0.74 12.44 11.02
N SER A 316 1.54 13.03 11.92
CA SER A 316 2.79 13.70 11.60
C SER A 316 4.01 12.98 12.16
N ALA A 317 5.07 12.85 11.35
CA ALA A 317 6.36 12.34 11.73
C ALA A 317 7.45 13.43 11.57
N TRP A 318 8.36 13.50 12.53
CA TRP A 318 9.49 14.42 12.47
C TRP A 318 10.61 13.80 11.65
N ARG A 319 11.10 14.51 10.60
CA ARG A 319 12.14 14.04 9.71
C ARG A 319 13.31 15.02 9.68
N THR A 320 14.52 14.48 9.69
CA THR A 320 15.76 15.25 9.50
C THR A 320 16.48 14.72 8.28
N PHE A 321 16.89 15.62 7.40
CA PHE A 321 17.62 15.32 6.17
C PHE A 321 18.97 16.07 6.19
N HIS A 322 20.01 15.38 5.77
CA HIS A 322 21.33 15.98 5.61
C HIS A 322 21.48 16.70 4.27
N ASP A 323 22.51 17.52 4.13
CA ASP A 323 22.79 18.26 2.89
C ASP A 323 22.78 17.31 1.68
N ARG A 324 22.05 17.72 0.62
CA ARG A 324 21.82 16.96 -0.63
C ARG A 324 21.04 15.66 -0.50
N GLU A 325 20.54 15.33 0.65
CA GLU A 325 19.66 14.17 0.82
C GLU A 325 18.30 14.39 0.10
N ILE A 326 17.78 13.34 -0.51
CA ILE A 326 16.52 13.41 -1.25
C ILE A 326 15.35 13.30 -0.28
N ILE A 327 14.53 14.35 -0.20
CA ILE A 327 13.28 14.37 0.58
C ILE A 327 12.17 13.66 -0.19
N SER A 328 12.06 13.91 -1.49
CA SER A 328 11.11 13.21 -2.37
C SER A 328 11.62 13.14 -3.79
N SER A 329 11.31 12.08 -4.53
CA SER A 329 11.79 11.86 -5.89
C SER A 329 10.69 12.06 -6.93
N GLU A 330 11.07 12.63 -8.08
CA GLU A 330 10.23 12.67 -9.28
C GLU A 330 9.89 11.25 -9.73
N GLY A 331 8.64 11.02 -10.15
CA GLY A 331 8.17 9.71 -10.61
C GLY A 331 7.71 8.77 -9.49
N GLN A 332 7.87 9.12 -8.21
CA GLN A 332 7.36 8.35 -7.09
C GLN A 332 5.90 8.71 -6.77
N ARG A 333 5.09 7.72 -6.37
CA ARG A 333 3.80 7.99 -5.74
C ARG A 333 4.03 8.51 -4.33
N GLY A 334 3.32 9.55 -3.94
CA GLY A 334 3.44 10.18 -2.63
C GLY A 334 2.16 10.03 -1.82
N HIS A 335 2.27 9.47 -0.61
CA HIS A 335 1.16 9.38 0.34
C HIS A 335 1.39 10.29 1.56
N SER A 336 2.28 11.24 1.42
CA SER A 336 2.61 12.25 2.43
C SER A 336 3.03 13.55 1.76
N PHE A 337 2.97 14.64 2.51
CA PHE A 337 3.58 15.91 2.19
C PHE A 337 4.45 16.37 3.36
N PHE A 338 5.33 17.33 3.12
CA PHE A 338 6.29 17.79 4.11
C PHE A 338 6.14 19.29 4.33
N ILE A 339 6.23 19.73 5.59
CA ILE A 339 6.30 21.14 5.98
C ILE A 339 7.69 21.39 6.52
N ILE A 340 8.41 22.34 5.93
CA ILE A 340 9.77 22.68 6.36
C ILE A 340 9.71 23.42 7.70
N LEU A 341 10.36 22.87 8.72
CA LEU A 341 10.45 23.47 10.06
C LEU A 341 11.80 24.16 10.30
N ALA A 342 12.87 23.68 9.66
CA ALA A 342 14.19 24.28 9.69
C ALA A 342 14.96 23.97 8.40
N GLY A 343 15.84 24.88 7.96
CA GLY A 343 16.60 24.73 6.72
C GLY A 343 15.82 25.14 5.47
N SER A 344 16.24 24.64 4.31
CA SER A 344 15.59 24.88 3.02
C SER A 344 15.73 23.67 2.11
N ALA A 345 14.83 23.51 1.12
CA ALA A 345 14.86 22.43 0.17
C ALA A 345 14.80 22.94 -1.27
N LEU A 346 15.59 22.35 -2.16
CA LEU A 346 15.59 22.67 -3.58
C LEU A 346 14.51 21.80 -4.27
N VAL A 347 13.58 22.47 -4.94
CA VAL A 347 12.51 21.80 -5.71
C VAL A 347 12.85 21.89 -7.19
N THR A 348 13.00 20.73 -7.83
CA THR A 348 13.42 20.61 -9.23
C THR A 348 12.39 19.79 -10.03
N PHE A 349 12.25 20.10 -11.31
CA PHE A 349 11.44 19.35 -12.27
C PHE A 349 12.26 19.11 -13.54
N ARG A 350 12.41 17.87 -13.95
CA ARG A 350 13.25 17.46 -15.10
C ARG A 350 14.66 18.06 -15.04
N GLY A 351 15.23 18.11 -13.83
CA GLY A 351 16.56 18.67 -13.58
C GLY A 351 16.66 20.19 -13.54
N CYS A 352 15.57 20.93 -13.81
CA CYS A 352 15.53 22.38 -13.71
C CYS A 352 15.07 22.81 -12.32
N LEU A 353 15.80 23.73 -11.66
CA LEU A 353 15.38 24.32 -10.41
C LEU A 353 14.12 25.16 -10.61
N LEU A 354 13.05 24.78 -9.92
CA LEU A 354 11.80 25.55 -9.91
C LEU A 354 11.82 26.64 -8.84
N TYR A 355 12.08 26.27 -7.60
CA TYR A 355 12.17 27.18 -6.46
C TYR A 355 12.93 26.54 -5.30
N THR A 356 13.24 27.33 -4.29
CA THR A 356 13.73 26.85 -2.99
C THR A 356 12.59 26.98 -1.99
N ALA A 357 12.23 25.88 -1.35
CA ALA A 357 11.25 25.88 -0.26
C ALA A 357 11.92 26.25 1.05
N HIS A 358 11.29 27.15 1.80
CA HIS A 358 11.80 27.70 3.07
C HIS A 358 10.91 27.28 4.25
N ILE A 359 11.31 27.70 5.46
CA ILE A 359 10.58 27.42 6.69
C ILE A 359 9.12 27.87 6.57
N GLY A 360 8.20 26.99 6.95
CA GLY A 360 6.76 27.18 6.85
C GLY A 360 6.16 26.82 5.48
N GLU A 361 6.99 26.57 4.47
CA GLU A 361 6.48 26.14 3.16
C GLU A 361 6.29 24.62 3.09
N CYS A 362 5.35 24.22 2.24
CA CYS A 362 5.00 22.83 2.00
C CYS A 362 5.63 22.34 0.68
N ILE A 363 6.12 21.10 0.68
CA ILE A 363 6.59 20.37 -0.49
C ILE A 363 5.87 19.04 -0.61
N GLY A 364 5.60 18.60 -1.85
CA GLY A 364 4.87 17.36 -2.12
C GLY A 364 3.36 17.46 -1.89
N GLU A 365 2.82 18.67 -1.87
CA GLU A 365 1.38 18.96 -1.71
C GLU A 365 0.51 18.35 -2.79
N SER A 366 1.05 18.02 -3.96
CA SER A 366 0.33 17.31 -5.01
C SER A 366 -0.25 15.98 -4.51
N ALA A 367 0.42 15.32 -3.59
CA ALA A 367 -0.08 14.10 -2.94
C ALA A 367 -1.41 14.37 -2.21
N TYR A 368 -1.52 15.46 -1.46
CA TYR A 368 -2.77 15.84 -0.78
C TYR A 368 -3.89 16.19 -1.76
N LEU A 369 -3.58 17.03 -2.75
CA LEU A 369 -4.56 17.56 -3.71
C LEU A 369 -5.16 16.48 -4.62
N THR A 370 -4.42 15.40 -4.88
CA THR A 370 -4.85 14.28 -5.72
C THR A 370 -5.31 13.06 -4.90
N GLY A 371 -5.40 13.18 -3.58
CA GLY A 371 -5.77 12.06 -2.71
C GLY A 371 -4.75 10.92 -2.69
N GLY A 372 -3.47 11.21 -3.00
CA GLY A 372 -2.41 10.20 -3.03
C GLY A 372 -2.33 9.39 -4.34
N PHE A 373 -3.15 9.71 -5.34
CA PHE A 373 -3.22 8.95 -6.60
C PHE A 373 -2.19 9.38 -7.65
N ASP A 374 -1.64 10.58 -7.53
CA ASP A 374 -0.74 11.12 -8.55
C ASP A 374 0.73 10.79 -8.28
N ILE A 375 1.50 10.76 -9.35
CA ILE A 375 2.95 10.60 -9.31
C ILE A 375 3.56 11.96 -9.00
N ARG A 376 4.48 12.03 -8.04
CA ARG A 376 5.25 13.26 -7.73
C ARG A 376 5.94 13.75 -9.01
N ARG A 377 5.63 14.95 -9.41
CA ARG A 377 6.22 15.59 -10.61
C ARG A 377 7.58 16.20 -10.30
N GLU A 378 7.83 16.52 -9.03
CA GLU A 378 8.98 17.27 -8.56
C GLU A 378 9.90 16.40 -7.73
N LYS A 379 11.20 16.64 -7.88
CA LYS A 379 12.23 16.13 -6.96
C LYS A 379 12.55 17.21 -5.95
N CYS A 380 12.51 16.87 -4.66
CA CYS A 380 12.90 17.75 -3.56
C CYS A 380 14.18 17.23 -2.89
N THR A 381 15.16 18.10 -2.72
CA THR A 381 16.49 17.76 -2.17
C THR A 381 16.83 18.76 -1.06
N ALA A 382 17.33 18.28 0.06
CA ALA A 382 17.77 19.12 1.16
C ALA A 382 18.94 20.04 0.76
N HIS A 383 18.88 21.30 1.15
CA HIS A 383 19.93 22.30 0.98
C HIS A 383 20.42 22.70 2.38
N GLY A 384 21.55 22.16 2.77
CA GLY A 384 21.99 22.10 4.16
C GLY A 384 21.21 21.06 4.97
N ASN A 385 21.26 21.14 6.29
CA ASN A 385 20.44 20.29 7.16
C ASN A 385 19.00 20.82 7.19
N VAL A 386 18.05 19.93 6.90
CA VAL A 386 16.62 20.24 6.86
C VAL A 386 15.90 19.44 7.92
N THR A 387 15.05 20.11 8.71
CA THR A 387 14.05 19.44 9.54
C THR A 387 12.68 19.70 8.94
N ALA A 388 11.93 18.66 8.69
CA ALA A 388 10.60 18.75 8.13
C ALA A 388 9.59 17.90 8.92
N LEU A 389 8.34 18.33 8.92
CA LEU A 389 7.20 17.56 9.41
C LEU A 389 6.59 16.82 8.23
N GLU A 390 6.73 15.49 8.21
CA GLU A 390 6.03 14.63 7.25
C GLU A 390 4.60 14.39 7.74
N ILE A 391 3.59 14.65 6.92
CA ILE A 391 2.19 14.39 7.25
C ILE A 391 1.66 13.31 6.32
N SER A 392 1.22 12.20 6.92
CA SER A 392 0.66 11.05 6.22
C SER A 392 -0.80 11.26 5.86
N LEU A 393 -1.14 11.14 4.57
CA LEU A 393 -2.53 11.26 4.08
C LEU A 393 -3.44 10.17 4.67
N VAL A 394 -2.91 8.96 4.82
CA VAL A 394 -3.67 7.82 5.36
C VAL A 394 -4.08 8.08 6.81
N GLN A 395 -3.18 8.63 7.63
CA GLN A 395 -3.47 8.93 9.04
C GLN A 395 -4.37 10.15 9.24
N MET A 396 -4.51 11.01 8.22
CA MET A 396 -5.39 12.19 8.27
C MET A 396 -6.89 11.84 8.26
N HIS A 397 -7.27 10.60 7.98
CA HIS A 397 -8.69 10.22 7.88
C HIS A 397 -9.46 10.39 9.18
N ASN A 398 -8.79 10.25 10.32
CA ASN A 398 -9.38 10.41 11.65
C ASN A 398 -9.58 11.86 12.07
N MET A 399 -9.23 12.84 11.23
CA MET A 399 -9.41 14.26 11.53
C MET A 399 -10.86 14.69 11.36
N SER A 400 -11.28 15.66 12.19
CA SER A 400 -12.59 16.28 12.09
C SER A 400 -12.79 16.98 10.74
N THR A 401 -14.05 17.10 10.31
CA THR A 401 -14.40 17.84 9.09
C THR A 401 -13.91 19.29 9.14
N GLY A 402 -13.89 19.91 10.33
CA GLY A 402 -13.39 21.27 10.53
C GLY A 402 -11.88 21.36 10.27
N CYS A 403 -11.10 20.41 10.79
CA CYS A 403 -9.66 20.36 10.57
C CYS A 403 -9.31 20.11 9.09
N LYS A 404 -10.04 19.20 8.41
CA LYS A 404 -9.88 18.97 6.96
C LYS A 404 -10.19 20.23 6.15
N ALA A 405 -11.30 20.92 6.43
CA ALA A 405 -11.64 22.15 5.74
C ALA A 405 -10.59 23.26 5.94
N ARG A 406 -9.95 23.32 7.12
CA ARG A 406 -8.86 24.25 7.40
C ARG A 406 -7.62 23.91 6.56
N LEU A 407 -7.28 22.63 6.44
CA LEU A 407 -6.19 22.17 5.57
C LEU A 407 -6.46 22.50 4.10
N ASP A 408 -7.67 22.22 3.60
CA ASP A 408 -8.08 22.56 2.24
C ASP A 408 -7.89 24.06 1.94
N GLN A 409 -8.34 24.91 2.87
CA GLN A 409 -8.17 26.35 2.72
C GLN A 409 -6.68 26.75 2.71
N THR A 410 -5.88 26.19 3.62
CA THR A 410 -4.44 26.49 3.68
C THR A 410 -3.72 26.06 2.38
N PHE A 411 -4.10 24.92 1.81
CA PHE A 411 -3.55 24.49 0.53
C PHE A 411 -4.00 25.37 -0.64
N LEU A 412 -5.25 25.86 -0.65
CA LEU A 412 -5.71 26.80 -1.66
C LEU A 412 -4.90 28.10 -1.61
N ASP A 413 -4.70 28.68 -0.43
CA ASP A 413 -3.92 29.92 -0.23
C ASP A 413 -2.44 29.71 -0.65
N LEU A 414 -1.88 28.54 -0.34
CA LEU A 414 -0.52 28.16 -0.74
C LEU A 414 -0.38 28.01 -2.27
N LEU A 415 -1.37 27.41 -2.92
CA LEU A 415 -1.40 27.28 -4.40
C LEU A 415 -1.53 28.64 -5.07
N GLU A 416 -2.37 29.52 -4.56
CA GLU A 416 -2.48 30.90 -5.06
C GLU A 416 -1.14 31.63 -4.98
N THR A 417 -0.46 31.52 -3.83
CA THR A 417 0.87 32.11 -3.63
C THR A 417 1.90 31.56 -4.63
N LYS A 418 1.95 30.22 -4.80
CA LYS A 418 2.86 29.57 -5.75
C LYS A 418 2.56 29.95 -7.20
N LEU A 419 1.28 30.06 -7.55
CA LEU A 419 0.83 30.46 -8.90
C LEU A 419 1.25 31.90 -9.21
N ASN A 420 1.02 32.84 -8.30
CA ASN A 420 1.44 34.23 -8.44
C ASN A 420 2.95 34.36 -8.62
N ALA A 421 3.74 33.65 -7.80
CA ALA A 421 5.20 33.60 -7.95
C ALA A 421 5.65 32.99 -9.29
N ALA A 422 4.91 32.04 -9.84
CA ALA A 422 5.18 31.48 -11.18
C ALA A 422 4.88 32.50 -12.29
N TYR A 423 3.78 33.26 -12.19
CA TYR A 423 3.46 34.33 -13.13
C TYR A 423 4.54 35.42 -13.13
N ASP A 424 5.00 35.85 -11.97
CA ASP A 424 6.06 36.87 -11.86
C ASP A 424 7.36 36.42 -12.56
N ARG A 425 7.74 35.12 -12.38
CA ARG A 425 8.93 34.56 -13.07
C ARG A 425 8.75 34.51 -14.59
N ILE A 426 7.57 34.11 -15.06
CA ILE A 426 7.29 34.08 -16.51
C ILE A 426 7.36 35.49 -17.10
N CYS A 427 6.78 36.48 -16.41
CA CYS A 427 6.84 37.88 -16.83
C CYS A 427 8.29 38.40 -16.88
N GLN A 428 9.07 38.11 -15.81
CA GLN A 428 10.47 38.50 -15.76
C GLN A 428 11.29 37.89 -16.90
N PHE A 429 11.11 36.58 -17.14
CA PHE A 429 11.78 35.88 -18.24
C PHE A 429 11.45 36.47 -19.61
N GLN A 430 10.20 36.92 -19.84
CA GLN A 430 9.80 37.57 -21.08
C GLN A 430 10.43 38.95 -21.24
N ILE A 431 10.52 39.73 -20.17
CA ILE A 431 11.18 41.04 -20.14
C ILE A 431 12.67 40.89 -20.46
N ASP A 432 13.37 39.97 -19.78
CA ASP A 432 14.80 39.72 -19.99
C ASP A 432 15.09 39.28 -21.44
N LYS A 433 14.21 38.45 -22.02
CA LYS A 433 14.32 38.03 -23.42
C LYS A 433 14.11 39.16 -24.39
N GLN A 434 13.22 40.10 -24.11
CA GLN A 434 13.01 41.30 -24.94
C GLN A 434 14.16 42.31 -24.86
N GLN A 435 14.88 42.36 -23.73
CA GLN A 435 16.06 43.24 -23.56
C GLN A 435 17.34 42.63 -24.15
N SER A 436 17.33 41.30 -24.43
CA SER A 436 18.49 40.59 -25.00
C SER A 436 18.42 40.42 -26.52
N ASN A 437 17.33 40.85 -27.17
CA ASN A 437 17.17 40.98 -28.63
C ASN A 437 17.22 42.45 -29.06
#